data_68428dead0f4194d8a41252f9174bc78
#
_entry.id   68428dead0f4194d8a41252f9174bc78
#
_cell.length_a   1.000
_cell.length_b   1.000
_cell.length_c   1.000
_cell.angle_alpha   90.00
_cell.angle_beta   90.00
_cell.angle_gamma   90.00
#
_symmetry.space_group_name_H-M   'P 1'
#
loop_
_entity.id
_entity.type
_entity.pdbx_description
1 polymer ?
#
loop_
_entity_poly.entity_id
_entity_poly.type
_entity_poly.pdbx_seq_one_letter_code
_entity_poly.pdbx_strand_id
1 'polypeptide(L)'
;MRRGACILLLFAALSASAQERPGGKVQWRCDLDFHYYFDNLEFDASGSRVLRSGTTHAAVLVPTLSAQVQGRRTVHGLTLGADLQHDMGSQTWRDLPREGILYYSGTTRTQAGVFQGVAGIYPRTLMRGWYSEAFFSDLNLFTDRNFEGVLLKWRAPRFYTEAALDWMGQRGYDRKERFQIISAGTWQVARVLSLGWALDYYHYAGSELAPGVVDHGLLEPWLKLDLAPGTEWQEISLRAGALLSYQWDRRRADRPSTPGGAEVTATLRRWNVIVQNNAYFGGDLLPLYDGVDLAGHPYGEQLYFGHRFYFGFYDRTLVCWEPRIARSVRLRIGARIHFTSNGFMGWQQTVGLRFDLGTPLRGK
;
A
#
# COMPACT_ATOMS: atom_id res chain seq x y z
N MET A 1 -14.00 16.61 24.46
CA MET A 1 -14.15 15.25 25.00
C MET A 1 -15.32 14.44 24.41
N ARG A 2 -15.76 14.64 23.15
CA ARG A 2 -16.90 13.89 22.55
C ARG A 2 -16.55 13.13 21.24
N ARG A 3 -15.28 13.09 20.82
CA ARG A 3 -14.88 12.49 19.54
C ARG A 3 -14.23 11.10 19.64
N GLY A 4 -13.93 10.61 20.86
CA GLY A 4 -13.42 9.24 21.08
C GLY A 4 -14.48 8.13 21.19
N ALA A 5 -15.77 8.49 21.21
CA ALA A 5 -16.85 7.55 21.49
C ALA A 5 -17.20 6.62 20.31
N CYS A 6 -16.98 7.04 19.06
CA CYS A 6 -17.34 6.21 17.90
C CYS A 6 -16.40 5.03 17.65
N ILE A 7 -15.10 5.19 17.92
CA ILE A 7 -14.12 4.10 17.76
C ILE A 7 -14.30 3.07 18.88
N LEU A 8 -14.55 3.52 20.11
CA LEU A 8 -14.88 2.66 21.24
C LEU A 8 -16.19 1.88 21.04
N LEU A 9 -17.18 2.44 20.37
CA LEU A 9 -18.46 1.75 20.05
C LEU A 9 -18.28 0.65 18.99
N LEU A 10 -17.38 0.82 18.02
CA LEU A 10 -17.03 -0.24 17.05
C LEU A 10 -16.28 -1.40 17.73
N PHE A 11 -15.34 -1.12 18.62
CA PHE A 11 -14.67 -2.13 19.43
C PHE A 11 -15.62 -2.79 20.42
N ALA A 12 -16.56 -2.05 21.02
CA ALA A 12 -17.58 -2.59 21.89
C ALA A 12 -18.57 -3.50 21.14
N ALA A 13 -18.92 -3.19 19.90
CA ALA A 13 -19.76 -4.04 19.05
C ALA A 13 -19.03 -5.33 18.63
N LEU A 14 -17.72 -5.27 18.38
CA LEU A 14 -16.89 -6.46 18.16
C LEU A 14 -16.71 -7.28 19.44
N SER A 15 -16.63 -6.61 20.60
CA SER A 15 -16.50 -7.28 21.92
C SER A 15 -17.82 -7.87 22.41
N ALA A 16 -18.97 -7.26 22.10
CA ALA A 16 -20.29 -7.79 22.49
C ALA A 16 -20.64 -9.11 21.79
N SER A 17 -20.07 -9.37 20.61
CA SER A 17 -20.18 -10.66 19.95
C SER A 17 -19.27 -11.75 20.56
N ALA A 18 -18.34 -11.39 21.45
CA ALA A 18 -17.40 -12.31 22.10
C ALA A 18 -17.96 -12.98 23.36
N GLN A 19 -19.19 -12.64 23.77
CA GLN A 19 -19.86 -13.26 24.95
C GLN A 19 -20.47 -14.65 24.65
N GLU A 20 -20.34 -15.16 23.42
CA GLU A 20 -20.59 -16.57 23.13
C GLU A 20 -19.46 -17.42 23.73
N ARG A 21 -19.80 -18.39 24.58
CA ARG A 21 -18.84 -19.32 25.21
C ARG A 21 -17.81 -19.79 24.17
N PRO A 22 -16.50 -19.61 24.39
CA PRO A 22 -15.48 -20.07 23.45
C PRO A 22 -15.41 -21.59 23.53
N GLY A 23 -16.21 -22.27 22.70
CA GLY A 23 -16.15 -23.74 22.53
C GLY A 23 -15.21 -24.15 21.41
N GLY A 24 -14.51 -23.21 20.80
CA GLY A 24 -13.60 -23.44 19.67
C GLY A 24 -12.19 -23.82 20.14
N LYS A 25 -11.66 -24.92 19.59
CA LYS A 25 -10.23 -25.23 19.75
C LYS A 25 -9.39 -24.11 19.14
N VAL A 26 -8.32 -23.73 19.82
CA VAL A 26 -7.32 -22.80 19.26
C VAL A 26 -6.63 -23.48 18.08
N GLN A 27 -6.65 -22.84 16.94
CA GLN A 27 -5.91 -23.25 15.76
C GLN A 27 -4.62 -22.42 15.66
N TRP A 28 -3.50 -23.12 15.65
CA TRP A 28 -2.20 -22.50 15.47
C TRP A 28 -1.80 -22.59 14.00
N ARG A 29 -1.19 -21.52 13.51
CA ARG A 29 -0.65 -21.44 12.16
C ARG A 29 0.73 -20.80 12.21
N CYS A 30 1.69 -21.39 11.52
CA CYS A 30 2.99 -20.84 11.28
C CYS A 30 3.11 -20.51 9.79
N ASP A 31 3.44 -19.27 9.48
CA ASP A 31 3.67 -18.80 8.12
C ASP A 31 5.10 -18.29 8.01
N LEU A 32 5.72 -18.53 6.86
CA LEU A 32 7.03 -18.03 6.49
C LEU A 32 6.93 -17.43 5.10
N ASP A 33 7.00 -16.10 5.02
CA ASP A 33 7.07 -15.36 3.76
C ASP A 33 8.53 -14.98 3.52
N PHE A 34 9.06 -15.34 2.35
CA PHE A 34 10.38 -14.92 1.90
C PHE A 34 10.23 -14.14 0.62
N HIS A 35 10.87 -13.01 0.54
CA HIS A 35 10.87 -12.13 -0.61
C HIS A 35 12.29 -11.67 -0.95
N TYR A 36 12.78 -12.09 -2.10
CA TYR A 36 13.98 -11.52 -2.71
C TYR A 36 13.55 -10.44 -3.69
N TYR A 37 14.19 -9.28 -3.64
CA TYR A 37 13.84 -8.12 -4.44
C TYR A 37 15.10 -7.47 -5.00
N PHE A 38 15.10 -7.26 -6.31
CA PHE A 38 16.07 -6.49 -7.05
C PHE A 38 15.32 -5.47 -7.90
N ASP A 39 15.70 -4.21 -7.81
CA ASP A 39 15.15 -3.10 -8.57
C ASP A 39 16.29 -2.16 -8.97
N ASN A 40 16.48 -1.98 -10.26
CA ASN A 40 17.48 -1.10 -10.82
C ASN A 40 16.80 -0.02 -11.66
N LEU A 41 16.94 1.24 -11.24
CA LEU A 41 16.44 2.42 -11.94
C LEU A 41 17.59 3.11 -12.63
N GLU A 42 17.46 3.34 -13.93
CA GLU A 42 18.42 4.07 -14.74
C GLU A 42 17.71 5.18 -15.49
N PHE A 43 17.94 6.42 -15.04
CA PHE A 43 17.33 7.62 -15.61
C PHE A 43 18.41 8.54 -16.21
N ASP A 44 18.04 9.19 -17.30
CA ASP A 44 18.85 10.28 -17.84
C ASP A 44 18.77 11.48 -16.88
N ALA A 45 19.90 11.80 -16.25
CA ALA A 45 20.02 12.86 -15.24
C ALA A 45 19.87 14.28 -15.82
N SER A 46 19.73 14.44 -17.13
CA SER A 46 19.69 15.73 -17.80
C SER A 46 18.40 16.50 -17.47
N GLY A 47 18.44 17.29 -16.41
CA GLY A 47 17.49 18.37 -16.17
C GLY A 47 16.27 18.06 -15.30
N SER A 48 16.17 16.90 -14.66
CA SER A 48 15.06 16.60 -13.75
C SER A 48 15.48 16.61 -12.28
N ARG A 49 14.77 17.37 -11.47
CA ARG A 49 14.95 17.46 -10.01
C ARG A 49 14.58 16.15 -9.27
N VAL A 50 13.82 15.26 -9.90
CA VAL A 50 13.29 14.02 -9.31
C VAL A 50 13.96 12.74 -9.83
N LEU A 51 14.84 12.87 -10.84
CA LEU A 51 15.51 11.71 -11.44
C LEU A 51 16.73 11.31 -10.61
N ARG A 52 16.64 10.15 -9.96
CA ARG A 52 17.79 9.51 -9.32
C ARG A 52 17.84 8.07 -9.79
N SER A 53 18.94 7.73 -10.46
CA SER A 53 19.29 6.33 -10.67
C SER A 53 19.64 5.68 -9.34
N GLY A 54 19.30 4.42 -9.19
CA GLY A 54 19.58 3.69 -7.96
C GLY A 54 19.23 2.23 -8.07
N THR A 55 19.89 1.42 -7.27
CA THR A 55 19.63 -0.02 -7.19
C THR A 55 19.20 -0.38 -5.79
N THR A 56 18.07 -1.04 -5.66
CA THR A 56 17.63 -1.70 -4.43
C THR A 56 17.81 -3.19 -4.59
N HIS A 57 18.53 -3.83 -3.68
CA HIS A 57 18.79 -5.26 -3.73
C HIS A 57 18.73 -5.82 -2.31
N ALA A 58 17.69 -6.58 -2.01
CA ALA A 58 17.46 -7.05 -0.65
C ALA A 58 16.76 -8.41 -0.59
N ALA A 59 16.92 -9.07 0.53
CA ALA A 59 16.15 -10.25 0.92
C ALA A 59 15.39 -9.97 2.21
N VAL A 60 14.15 -10.42 2.26
CA VAL A 60 13.24 -10.26 3.38
C VAL A 60 12.72 -11.61 3.81
N LEU A 61 12.71 -11.86 5.12
CA LEU A 61 12.12 -13.04 5.73
C LEU A 61 11.14 -12.62 6.82
N VAL A 62 9.90 -13.08 6.71
CA VAL A 62 8.82 -12.72 7.65
C VAL A 62 8.23 -14.00 8.27
N PRO A 63 8.83 -14.54 9.34
CA PRO A 63 8.21 -15.58 10.13
C PRO A 63 7.05 -15.03 10.97
N THR A 64 5.91 -15.69 10.95
CA THR A 64 4.77 -15.35 11.81
C THR A 64 4.15 -16.58 12.46
N LEU A 65 3.68 -16.41 13.69
CA LEU A 65 2.89 -17.40 14.44
C LEU A 65 1.54 -16.79 14.77
N SER A 66 0.46 -17.47 14.39
CA SER A 66 -0.90 -17.02 14.64
C SER A 66 -1.66 -18.03 15.49
N ALA A 67 -2.43 -17.53 16.46
CA ALA A 67 -3.43 -18.27 17.20
C ALA A 67 -4.82 -17.80 16.77
N GLN A 68 -5.70 -18.70 16.35
CA GLN A 68 -7.04 -18.37 15.90
C GLN A 68 -8.09 -19.16 16.69
N VAL A 69 -9.18 -18.49 17.04
CA VAL A 69 -10.37 -19.10 17.69
C VAL A 69 -11.57 -18.86 16.79
N GLN A 70 -12.25 -19.95 16.46
CA GLN A 70 -13.44 -19.93 15.61
C GLN A 70 -14.69 -19.92 16.48
N GLY A 71 -15.49 -18.84 16.43
CA GLY A 71 -16.87 -18.81 16.92
C GLY A 71 -17.87 -19.19 15.81
N ARG A 72 -19.17 -19.10 16.10
CA ARG A 72 -20.21 -19.44 15.11
C ARG A 72 -20.18 -18.55 13.87
N ARG A 73 -20.03 -17.24 14.05
CA ARG A 73 -20.01 -16.22 12.98
C ARG A 73 -18.75 -15.39 13.00
N THR A 74 -17.92 -15.53 14.03
CA THR A 74 -16.73 -14.72 14.27
C THR A 74 -15.48 -15.59 14.25
N VAL A 75 -14.38 -15.05 13.78
CA VAL A 75 -13.03 -15.60 13.91
C VAL A 75 -12.17 -14.54 14.57
N HIS A 76 -11.52 -14.88 15.64
CA HIS A 76 -10.57 -14.01 16.33
C HIS A 76 -9.16 -14.57 16.16
N GLY A 77 -8.19 -13.72 15.88
CA GLY A 77 -6.81 -14.11 15.67
C GLY A 77 -5.86 -13.14 16.36
N LEU A 78 -4.78 -13.69 16.90
CA LEU A 78 -3.62 -12.93 17.34
C LEU A 78 -2.40 -13.44 16.55
N THR A 79 -1.65 -12.55 15.94
CA THR A 79 -0.45 -12.87 15.17
C THR A 79 0.75 -12.15 15.74
N LEU A 80 1.83 -12.88 15.91
CA LEU A 80 3.15 -12.40 16.32
C LEU A 80 4.17 -12.78 15.25
N GLY A 81 5.12 -11.92 14.97
CA GLY A 81 6.18 -12.17 13.97
C GLY A 81 7.26 -11.12 13.97
N ALA A 82 8.15 -11.23 13.00
CA ALA A 82 9.21 -10.26 12.78
C ALA A 82 9.44 -10.06 11.28
N ASP A 83 9.76 -8.84 10.90
CA ASP A 83 10.24 -8.48 9.58
C ASP A 83 11.76 -8.41 9.61
N LEU A 84 12.41 -9.33 8.94
CA LEU A 84 13.86 -9.46 8.85
C LEU A 84 14.29 -9.10 7.44
N GLN A 85 14.96 -7.95 7.28
CA GLN A 85 15.49 -7.52 5.99
C GLN A 85 17.01 -7.46 6.01
N HIS A 86 17.62 -7.92 4.93
CA HIS A 86 19.03 -7.74 4.66
C HIS A 86 19.22 -7.12 3.29
N ASP A 87 19.84 -5.93 3.27
CA ASP A 87 20.23 -5.26 2.04
C ASP A 87 21.53 -5.85 1.53
N MET A 88 21.54 -6.36 0.29
CA MET A 88 22.71 -6.98 -0.31
C MET A 88 23.82 -5.95 -0.51
N GLY A 89 25.06 -6.35 -0.20
CA GLY A 89 26.20 -5.46 -0.21
C GLY A 89 26.40 -4.67 1.11
N SER A 90 25.42 -4.71 2.03
CA SER A 90 25.60 -4.20 3.39
C SER A 90 26.54 -5.14 4.17
N GLN A 91 27.49 -4.54 4.90
CA GLN A 91 28.42 -5.31 5.74
C GLN A 91 27.90 -5.50 7.18
N THR A 92 26.73 -4.98 7.50
CA THR A 92 26.19 -4.96 8.86
C THR A 92 24.80 -5.58 8.94
N TRP A 93 24.58 -6.39 9.99
CA TRP A 93 23.27 -6.94 10.37
C TRP A 93 22.62 -6.11 11.49
N ARG A 94 23.00 -4.83 11.65
CA ARG A 94 22.61 -4.01 12.82
C ARG A 94 21.13 -3.71 12.89
N ASP A 95 20.43 -3.79 11.76
CA ASP A 95 19.01 -3.41 11.64
C ASP A 95 18.07 -4.63 11.65
N LEU A 96 18.50 -5.74 12.24
CA LEU A 96 17.65 -6.93 12.39
C LEU A 96 17.20 -7.12 13.86
N PRO A 97 15.90 -7.36 14.08
CA PRO A 97 14.79 -7.27 13.13
C PRO A 97 14.52 -5.81 12.73
N ARG A 98 14.12 -5.59 11.51
CA ARG A 98 13.71 -4.25 11.05
C ARG A 98 12.50 -3.77 11.82
N GLU A 99 11.49 -4.66 11.97
CA GLU A 99 10.24 -4.36 12.64
C GLU A 99 9.64 -5.62 13.28
N GLY A 100 8.95 -5.46 14.40
CA GLY A 100 8.10 -6.49 14.99
C GLY A 100 6.73 -6.50 14.35
N ILE A 101 6.11 -7.66 14.27
CA ILE A 101 4.71 -7.83 13.84
C ILE A 101 3.91 -8.30 15.05
N LEU A 102 2.88 -7.55 15.41
CA LEU A 102 1.96 -7.91 16.48
C LEU A 102 0.59 -7.31 16.19
N TYR A 103 -0.37 -8.13 15.82
CA TYR A 103 -1.72 -7.63 15.58
C TYR A 103 -2.80 -8.60 15.99
N TYR A 104 -3.91 -8.03 16.40
CA TYR A 104 -5.18 -8.71 16.55
C TYR A 104 -5.99 -8.60 15.26
N SER A 105 -6.72 -9.65 14.89
CA SER A 105 -7.69 -9.65 13.80
C SER A 105 -9.03 -10.23 14.25
N GLY A 106 -10.13 -9.57 13.89
CA GLY A 106 -11.50 -10.04 14.11
C GLY A 106 -12.23 -10.07 12.78
N THR A 107 -12.87 -11.21 12.46
CA THR A 107 -13.69 -11.34 11.26
C THR A 107 -15.09 -11.79 11.63
N THR A 108 -16.12 -11.08 11.17
CA THR A 108 -17.52 -11.39 11.41
C THR A 108 -18.25 -11.59 10.09
N ARG A 109 -19.01 -12.69 9.98
CA ARG A 109 -19.85 -12.99 8.82
C ARG A 109 -21.29 -12.68 9.15
N THR A 110 -21.93 -11.83 8.34
CA THR A 110 -23.33 -11.43 8.45
C THR A 110 -24.04 -11.65 7.11
N GLN A 111 -25.35 -11.44 7.08
CA GLN A 111 -26.11 -11.43 5.82
C GLN A 111 -25.70 -10.28 4.90
N ALA A 112 -25.27 -9.14 5.45
CA ALA A 112 -24.80 -7.97 4.72
C ALA A 112 -23.38 -8.13 4.14
N GLY A 113 -22.64 -9.19 4.55
CA GLY A 113 -21.28 -9.42 4.08
C GLY A 113 -20.33 -9.83 5.19
N VAL A 114 -19.04 -9.73 4.90
CA VAL A 114 -17.93 -10.05 5.82
C VAL A 114 -17.26 -8.77 6.26
N PHE A 115 -17.26 -8.53 7.57
CA PHE A 115 -16.51 -7.45 8.21
C PHE A 115 -15.21 -8.00 8.80
N GLN A 116 -14.13 -7.28 8.63
CA GLN A 116 -12.85 -7.59 9.25
C GLN A 116 -12.25 -6.33 9.87
N GLY A 117 -11.81 -6.45 11.12
CA GLY A 117 -11.00 -5.45 11.80
C GLY A 117 -9.62 -6.03 12.12
N VAL A 118 -8.58 -5.23 11.99
CA VAL A 118 -7.21 -5.55 12.37
C VAL A 118 -6.68 -4.38 13.19
N ALA A 119 -5.90 -4.65 14.24
CA ALA A 119 -5.30 -3.61 15.07
C ALA A 119 -3.92 -4.05 15.57
N GLY A 120 -2.94 -3.16 15.49
CA GLY A 120 -1.54 -3.39 15.88
C GLY A 120 -0.58 -3.10 14.74
N ILE A 121 0.54 -3.83 14.69
CA ILE A 121 1.55 -3.76 13.63
C ILE A 121 1.27 -4.91 12.67
N TYR A 122 0.76 -4.60 11.48
CA TYR A 122 0.26 -5.59 10.52
C TYR A 122 0.75 -5.32 9.10
N PRO A 123 0.94 -6.39 8.27
CA PRO A 123 1.44 -6.23 6.90
C PRO A 123 0.44 -5.48 6.00
N ARG A 124 0.95 -4.55 5.17
CA ARG A 124 0.17 -3.84 4.13
C ARG A 124 -0.54 -4.81 3.17
N THR A 125 -0.01 -6.02 3.00
CA THR A 125 -0.63 -7.07 2.18
C THR A 125 -2.01 -7.54 2.69
N LEU A 126 -2.41 -7.16 3.90
CA LEU A 126 -3.77 -7.35 4.38
C LEU A 126 -4.78 -6.40 3.71
N MET A 127 -4.33 -5.28 3.18
CA MET A 127 -5.14 -4.42 2.32
C MET A 127 -5.40 -5.10 0.98
N ARG A 128 -6.56 -4.87 0.40
CA ARG A 128 -7.04 -5.49 -0.84
C ARG A 128 -7.56 -4.48 -1.85
N GLY A 129 -7.65 -3.22 -1.45
CA GLY A 129 -8.01 -2.12 -2.32
C GLY A 129 -7.02 -1.95 -3.47
N TRP A 130 -7.47 -1.31 -4.51
CA TRP A 130 -6.59 -0.90 -5.58
C TRP A 130 -6.14 0.54 -5.33
N TYR A 131 -4.84 0.76 -5.40
CA TYR A 131 -4.19 2.06 -5.32
C TYR A 131 -3.28 2.19 -6.53
N SER A 132 -3.34 3.30 -7.24
CA SER A 132 -2.39 3.58 -8.33
C SER A 132 -1.00 3.87 -7.75
N GLU A 133 0.00 3.90 -8.61
CA GLU A 133 1.36 4.23 -8.17
C GLU A 133 1.53 5.71 -7.76
N ALA A 134 0.49 6.54 -7.95
CA ALA A 134 0.43 7.86 -7.36
C ALA A 134 0.35 7.80 -5.82
N PHE A 135 -0.21 6.73 -5.25
CA PHE A 135 -0.33 6.51 -3.81
C PHE A 135 0.90 5.81 -3.23
N PHE A 136 1.32 4.72 -3.85
CA PHE A 136 2.43 3.89 -3.37
C PHE A 136 3.28 3.40 -4.53
N SER A 137 4.56 3.73 -4.54
CA SER A 137 5.52 3.14 -5.46
C SER A 137 5.87 1.71 -5.03
N ASP A 138 6.36 0.89 -5.97
CA ASP A 138 6.87 -0.45 -5.65
C ASP A 138 7.97 -0.40 -4.59
N LEU A 139 8.83 0.61 -4.63
CA LEU A 139 9.89 0.82 -3.65
C LEU A 139 9.31 1.10 -2.26
N ASN A 140 8.30 1.97 -2.16
CA ASN A 140 7.65 2.25 -0.88
C ASN A 140 7.00 0.98 -0.32
N LEU A 141 6.24 0.23 -1.14
CA LEU A 141 5.63 -1.03 -0.73
C LEU A 141 6.65 -2.09 -0.30
N PHE A 142 7.86 -2.03 -0.81
CA PHE A 142 8.95 -2.92 -0.42
C PHE A 142 9.65 -2.43 0.86
N THR A 143 9.90 -1.13 0.99
CA THR A 143 10.65 -0.57 2.13
C THR A 143 9.80 -0.35 3.37
N ASP A 144 8.50 -0.09 3.23
CA ASP A 144 7.53 0.15 4.30
C ASP A 144 6.37 -0.84 4.18
N ARG A 145 6.59 -2.07 4.68
CA ARG A 145 5.69 -3.22 4.46
C ARG A 145 4.58 -3.34 5.47
N ASN A 146 4.69 -2.68 6.61
CA ASN A 146 3.73 -2.82 7.70
C ASN A 146 3.06 -1.48 8.00
N PHE A 147 1.87 -1.57 8.57
CA PHE A 147 1.13 -0.45 9.15
C PHE A 147 1.10 -0.59 10.66
N GLU A 148 1.21 0.53 11.37
CA GLU A 148 1.03 0.62 12.80
C GLU A 148 -0.30 1.30 13.12
N GLY A 149 -1.36 0.52 13.38
CA GLY A 149 -2.66 1.14 13.65
C GLY A 149 -3.85 0.22 13.48
N VAL A 150 -4.84 0.65 12.68
CA VAL A 150 -6.12 -0.04 12.54
C VAL A 150 -6.50 -0.15 11.07
N LEU A 151 -7.01 -1.34 10.67
CA LEU A 151 -7.58 -1.59 9.36
C LEU A 151 -8.99 -2.14 9.52
N LEU A 152 -9.95 -1.54 8.86
CA LEU A 152 -11.34 -1.97 8.77
C LEU A 152 -11.66 -2.34 7.32
N LYS A 153 -12.30 -3.48 7.12
CA LYS A 153 -12.72 -3.94 5.79
C LYS A 153 -14.15 -4.44 5.80
N TRP A 154 -14.86 -4.17 4.74
CA TRP A 154 -16.15 -4.75 4.47
C TRP A 154 -16.22 -5.29 3.05
N ARG A 155 -16.68 -6.53 2.91
CA ARG A 155 -16.87 -7.20 1.63
C ARG A 155 -18.27 -7.79 1.51
N ALA A 156 -18.99 -7.38 0.49
CA ALA A 156 -20.25 -7.95 0.02
C ALA A 156 -20.05 -8.54 -1.40
N PRO A 157 -21.05 -9.22 -1.99
CA PRO A 157 -20.87 -9.93 -3.28
C PRO A 157 -20.36 -9.07 -4.44
N ARG A 158 -20.74 -7.79 -4.47
CA ARG A 158 -20.35 -6.84 -5.54
C ARG A 158 -19.66 -5.58 -5.02
N PHE A 159 -19.38 -5.53 -3.73
CA PHE A 159 -18.83 -4.34 -3.09
C PHE A 159 -17.70 -4.72 -2.13
N TYR A 160 -16.63 -3.95 -2.19
CA TYR A 160 -15.54 -4.01 -1.26
C TYR A 160 -15.15 -2.61 -0.82
N THR A 161 -14.84 -2.43 0.44
CA THR A 161 -14.21 -1.20 0.95
C THR A 161 -13.29 -1.51 2.10
N GLU A 162 -12.27 -0.68 2.25
CA GLU A 162 -11.35 -0.68 3.37
C GLU A 162 -10.98 0.73 3.78
N ALA A 163 -10.63 0.88 5.05
CA ALA A 163 -10.03 2.09 5.60
C ALA A 163 -8.97 1.70 6.62
N ALA A 164 -7.82 2.31 6.54
CA ALA A 164 -6.70 2.12 7.45
C ALA A 164 -6.25 3.44 8.06
N LEU A 165 -5.81 3.40 9.29
CA LEU A 165 -5.01 4.42 9.96
C LEU A 165 -3.63 3.81 10.18
N ASP A 166 -2.60 4.50 9.73
CA ASP A 166 -1.20 4.20 9.99
C ASP A 166 -0.58 5.31 10.82
N TRP A 167 -0.05 4.98 11.99
CA TRP A 167 0.57 5.93 12.90
C TRP A 167 2.09 5.82 12.81
N MET A 168 2.71 6.67 12.02
CA MET A 168 4.11 6.57 11.61
C MET A 168 5.08 7.30 12.54
N GLY A 169 4.61 8.06 13.51
CA GLY A 169 5.47 8.75 14.46
C GLY A 169 4.72 9.58 15.48
N GLN A 170 5.26 9.62 16.68
CA GLN A 170 4.77 10.48 17.78
C GLN A 170 5.63 11.74 17.89
N ARG A 171 4.98 12.87 18.14
CA ARG A 171 5.67 14.13 18.37
C ARG A 171 6.62 14.03 19.59
N GLY A 172 7.80 14.57 19.44
CA GLY A 172 8.81 14.70 20.47
C GLY A 172 9.77 15.83 20.15
N TYR A 173 10.86 15.94 20.92
CA TYR A 173 11.82 17.02 20.77
C TYR A 173 12.37 17.11 19.32
N ASP A 174 12.88 16.00 18.79
CA ASP A 174 13.40 15.84 17.44
C ASP A 174 12.53 14.90 16.57
N ARG A 175 11.49 14.29 17.14
CA ARG A 175 10.59 13.36 16.45
C ARG A 175 9.36 14.08 15.92
N LYS A 176 9.02 13.77 14.68
CA LYS A 176 7.90 14.33 13.95
C LYS A 176 6.64 13.49 14.15
N GLU A 177 5.51 14.15 14.41
CA GLU A 177 4.21 13.49 14.38
C GLU A 177 3.80 13.24 12.94
N ARG A 178 3.47 12.01 12.63
CA ARG A 178 3.05 11.60 11.30
C ARG A 178 1.99 10.54 11.40
N PHE A 179 0.94 10.67 10.62
CA PHE A 179 -0.03 9.62 10.43
C PHE A 179 -0.65 9.69 9.03
N GLN A 180 -1.14 8.56 8.56
CA GLN A 180 -1.79 8.41 7.27
C GLN A 180 -3.17 7.77 7.45
N ILE A 181 -4.18 8.28 6.76
CA ILE A 181 -5.50 7.67 6.63
C ILE A 181 -5.68 7.28 5.19
N ILE A 182 -5.87 5.98 4.95
CA ILE A 182 -5.97 5.41 3.62
C ILE A 182 -7.33 4.73 3.49
N SER A 183 -7.97 4.85 2.33
CA SER A 183 -9.20 4.14 2.03
C SER A 183 -9.25 3.76 0.55
N ALA A 184 -9.80 2.59 0.28
CA ALA A 184 -10.17 2.21 -1.07
C ALA A 184 -11.49 1.46 -1.09
N GLY A 185 -12.15 1.51 -2.23
CA GLY A 185 -13.38 0.76 -2.45
C GLY A 185 -13.58 0.41 -3.92
N THR A 186 -14.35 -0.64 -4.13
CA THR A 186 -14.74 -1.11 -5.46
C THR A 186 -16.18 -1.58 -5.46
N TRP A 187 -16.95 -1.15 -6.42
CA TRP A 187 -18.29 -1.61 -6.69
C TRP A 187 -18.40 -2.16 -8.11
N GLN A 188 -18.68 -3.46 -8.23
CA GLN A 188 -18.96 -4.10 -9.51
C GLN A 188 -20.40 -3.80 -9.95
N VAL A 189 -20.56 -2.78 -10.78
CA VAL A 189 -21.87 -2.32 -11.27
C VAL A 189 -22.44 -3.30 -12.28
N ALA A 190 -21.59 -3.79 -13.19
CA ALA A 190 -21.94 -4.77 -14.22
C ALA A 190 -20.82 -5.82 -14.34
N ARG A 191 -21.07 -6.86 -15.16
CA ARG A 191 -20.08 -7.94 -15.37
C ARG A 191 -18.72 -7.40 -15.87
N VAL A 192 -18.75 -6.34 -16.68
CA VAL A 192 -17.56 -5.75 -17.31
C VAL A 192 -17.20 -4.38 -16.74
N LEU A 193 -18.02 -3.81 -15.84
CA LEU A 193 -17.84 -2.45 -15.33
C LEU A 193 -17.73 -2.44 -13.81
N SER A 194 -16.66 -1.85 -13.31
CA SER A 194 -16.47 -1.53 -11.91
C SER A 194 -16.19 -0.04 -11.72
N LEU A 195 -16.69 0.51 -10.63
CA LEU A 195 -16.38 1.85 -10.15
C LEU A 195 -15.64 1.70 -8.82
N GLY A 196 -14.83 2.69 -8.48
CA GLY A 196 -14.19 2.68 -7.18
C GLY A 196 -13.47 3.98 -6.87
N TRP A 197 -12.75 3.95 -5.78
CA TRP A 197 -11.93 5.07 -5.31
C TRP A 197 -10.68 4.55 -4.60
N ALA A 198 -9.68 5.39 -4.55
CA ALA A 198 -8.58 5.35 -3.61
C ALA A 198 -8.45 6.73 -2.95
N LEU A 199 -8.12 6.78 -1.68
CA LEU A 199 -7.92 7.99 -0.90
C LEU A 199 -6.71 7.79 0.01
N ASP A 200 -5.90 8.82 0.07
CA ASP A 200 -4.83 9.00 1.05
C ASP A 200 -4.95 10.38 1.67
N TYR A 201 -4.84 10.47 2.98
CA TYR A 201 -4.64 11.72 3.71
C TYR A 201 -3.49 11.53 4.68
N TYR A 202 -2.41 12.22 4.42
CA TYR A 202 -1.20 12.17 5.21
C TYR A 202 -1.00 13.49 5.95
N HIS A 203 -0.85 13.38 7.26
CA HIS A 203 -0.57 14.48 8.16
C HIS A 203 0.88 14.39 8.63
N TYR A 204 1.63 15.43 8.38
CA TYR A 204 3.01 15.59 8.79
C TYR A 204 3.11 16.82 9.66
N ALA A 205 3.21 16.64 10.96
CA ALA A 205 3.50 17.71 11.91
C ALA A 205 4.98 17.69 12.26
N GLY A 206 5.54 18.87 12.49
CA GLY A 206 6.93 19.00 12.87
C GLY A 206 7.20 18.44 14.27
N SER A 207 8.47 18.44 14.64
CA SER A 207 8.95 18.21 15.99
C SER A 207 8.87 19.49 16.85
N GLU A 208 9.29 19.43 18.10
CA GLU A 208 9.44 20.64 18.91
C GLU A 208 10.55 21.56 18.36
N LEU A 209 11.65 20.98 17.83
CA LEU A 209 12.74 21.73 17.21
C LEU A 209 12.36 22.35 15.85
N ALA A 210 11.54 21.66 15.08
CA ALA A 210 11.12 22.11 13.76
C ALA A 210 9.59 22.05 13.65
N PRO A 211 8.87 22.95 14.35
CA PRO A 211 7.42 22.97 14.34
C PRO A 211 6.88 23.37 12.96
N GLY A 212 5.81 22.76 12.52
CA GLY A 212 5.13 23.03 11.26
C GLY A 212 4.18 21.90 10.92
N VAL A 213 3.17 22.20 10.14
CA VAL A 213 2.19 21.20 9.69
C VAL A 213 2.13 21.25 8.19
N VAL A 214 2.30 20.08 7.59
CA VAL A 214 2.09 19.84 6.16
C VAL A 214 1.04 18.75 6.02
N ASP A 215 0.01 19.02 5.26
CA ASP A 215 -1.01 18.06 4.90
C ASP A 215 -0.87 17.70 3.42
N HIS A 216 -0.85 16.42 3.13
CA HIS A 216 -0.93 15.85 1.80
C HIS A 216 -2.21 15.02 1.69
N GLY A 217 -3.01 15.26 0.67
CA GLY A 217 -4.20 14.48 0.37
C GLY A 217 -4.21 14.08 -1.09
N LEU A 218 -4.65 12.85 -1.37
CA LEU A 218 -4.83 12.34 -2.72
C LEU A 218 -6.12 11.55 -2.78
N LEU A 219 -6.98 11.86 -3.75
CA LEU A 219 -8.22 11.15 -4.02
C LEU A 219 -8.25 10.76 -5.49
N GLU A 220 -8.55 9.50 -5.76
CA GLU A 220 -8.72 8.97 -7.10
C GLU A 220 -10.04 8.21 -7.23
N PRO A 221 -11.17 8.85 -7.62
CA PRO A 221 -12.30 8.14 -8.17
C PRO A 221 -11.93 7.56 -9.55
N TRP A 222 -12.29 6.30 -9.77
CA TRP A 222 -11.93 5.59 -11.00
C TRP A 222 -13.06 4.71 -11.51
N LEU A 223 -13.01 4.41 -12.81
CA LEU A 223 -13.79 3.36 -13.47
C LEU A 223 -12.85 2.33 -14.11
N LYS A 224 -13.26 1.06 -14.14
CA LYS A 224 -12.56 -0.03 -14.80
C LYS A 224 -13.51 -0.79 -15.72
N LEU A 225 -13.10 -0.95 -16.96
CA LEU A 225 -13.71 -1.89 -17.91
C LEU A 225 -12.87 -3.16 -17.94
N ASP A 226 -13.50 -4.32 -17.74
CA ASP A 226 -12.90 -5.64 -17.87
C ASP A 226 -13.47 -6.30 -19.14
N LEU A 227 -12.62 -6.49 -20.14
CA LEU A 227 -12.94 -7.01 -21.45
C LEU A 227 -12.51 -8.47 -21.64
N ALA A 228 -11.89 -9.08 -20.61
CA ALA A 228 -11.46 -10.48 -20.63
C ALA A 228 -12.61 -11.51 -20.53
N PRO A 229 -13.78 -11.23 -19.89
CA PRO A 229 -14.81 -12.26 -19.73
C PRO A 229 -15.25 -12.89 -21.04
N GLY A 230 -15.08 -14.21 -21.14
CA GLY A 230 -15.40 -14.99 -22.37
C GLY A 230 -14.25 -15.12 -23.36
N THR A 231 -13.06 -14.65 -23.00
CA THR A 231 -11.84 -14.80 -23.81
C THR A 231 -10.85 -15.76 -23.14
N GLU A 232 -9.76 -16.09 -23.82
CA GLU A 232 -8.65 -16.87 -23.26
C GLU A 232 -7.65 -16.01 -22.46
N TRP A 233 -7.88 -14.70 -22.37
CA TRP A 233 -7.04 -13.79 -21.63
C TRP A 233 -7.36 -13.82 -20.13
N GLN A 234 -6.34 -13.75 -19.31
CA GLN A 234 -6.50 -13.63 -17.86
C GLN A 234 -6.96 -12.24 -17.45
N GLU A 235 -6.53 -11.22 -18.21
CA GLU A 235 -6.97 -9.83 -18.05
C GLU A 235 -6.83 -9.07 -19.37
N ILE A 236 -7.89 -8.35 -19.74
CA ILE A 236 -7.90 -7.26 -20.71
C ILE A 236 -8.69 -6.17 -20.02
N SER A 237 -8.03 -5.14 -19.53
CA SER A 237 -8.72 -4.09 -18.80
C SER A 237 -8.24 -2.70 -19.14
N LEU A 238 -9.18 -1.76 -19.06
CA LEU A 238 -8.92 -0.33 -19.14
C LEU A 238 -9.47 0.33 -17.87
N ARG A 239 -8.64 1.08 -17.18
CA ARG A 239 -9.04 1.89 -16.03
C ARG A 239 -8.75 3.35 -16.32
N ALA A 240 -9.66 4.22 -15.90
CA ALA A 240 -9.50 5.66 -15.96
C ALA A 240 -9.88 6.25 -14.61
N GLY A 241 -9.05 7.13 -14.08
CA GLY A 241 -9.24 7.81 -12.80
C GLY A 241 -8.93 9.29 -12.90
N ALA A 242 -9.55 10.09 -12.03
CA ALA A 242 -9.20 11.49 -11.82
C ALA A 242 -8.38 11.59 -10.54
N LEU A 243 -7.13 12.04 -10.63
CA LEU A 243 -6.27 12.28 -9.48
C LEU A 243 -6.46 13.71 -8.99
N LEU A 244 -6.98 13.85 -7.77
CA LEU A 244 -7.27 15.11 -7.10
C LEU A 244 -6.37 15.23 -5.89
N SER A 245 -5.48 16.21 -5.90
CA SER A 245 -4.50 16.40 -4.83
C SER A 245 -4.86 17.61 -3.95
N TYR A 246 -4.51 17.52 -2.67
CA TYR A 246 -4.62 18.58 -1.67
C TYR A 246 -3.27 18.69 -0.96
N GLN A 247 -2.60 19.85 -1.09
CA GLN A 247 -1.25 20.05 -0.59
C GLN A 247 -1.19 21.35 0.20
N TRP A 248 -0.82 21.29 1.46
CA TRP A 248 -0.76 22.48 2.29
C TRP A 248 0.41 22.46 3.29
N ASP A 249 1.45 23.23 3.02
CA ASP A 249 2.41 23.64 4.04
C ASP A 249 1.84 24.89 4.74
N ARG A 250 1.20 24.70 5.92
CA ARG A 250 0.47 25.76 6.65
C ARG A 250 1.35 26.92 7.10
N ARG A 251 2.67 26.82 6.96
CA ARG A 251 3.61 27.87 7.33
C ARG A 251 4.05 28.72 6.16
N ARG A 252 3.97 28.17 4.95
CA ARG A 252 4.46 28.80 3.74
C ARG A 252 3.36 29.38 2.89
N ALA A 253 2.14 28.92 3.07
CA ALA A 253 1.01 29.33 2.26
C ALA A 253 -0.26 29.50 3.10
N ASP A 254 -0.97 30.59 2.86
CA ASP A 254 -2.26 30.86 3.51
C ASP A 254 -3.38 29.95 2.98
N ARG A 255 -3.17 29.34 1.83
CA ARG A 255 -4.15 28.49 1.15
C ARG A 255 -3.49 27.20 0.64
N PRO A 256 -4.24 26.06 0.63
CA PRO A 256 -3.79 24.85 0.02
C PRO A 256 -3.65 24.99 -1.49
N SER A 257 -2.72 24.23 -2.07
CA SER A 257 -2.65 23.93 -3.50
C SER A 257 -3.47 22.69 -3.79
N THR A 258 -4.24 22.68 -4.86
CA THR A 258 -5.11 21.57 -5.26
C THR A 258 -4.85 21.16 -6.71
N PRO A 259 -3.63 20.69 -7.03
CA PRO A 259 -3.36 20.20 -8.38
C PRO A 259 -4.17 18.94 -8.66
N GLY A 260 -4.44 18.66 -9.93
CA GLY A 260 -5.16 17.48 -10.33
C GLY A 260 -4.81 17.07 -11.75
N GLY A 261 -5.21 15.85 -12.10
CA GLY A 261 -4.99 15.26 -13.40
C GLY A 261 -5.86 14.04 -13.64
N ALA A 262 -5.61 13.38 -14.73
CA ALA A 262 -6.25 12.12 -15.09
C ALA A 262 -5.19 11.04 -15.30
N GLU A 263 -5.52 9.81 -14.88
CA GLU A 263 -4.71 8.63 -15.10
C GLU A 263 -5.51 7.60 -15.91
N VAL A 264 -4.85 7.00 -16.89
CA VAL A 264 -5.41 5.89 -17.67
C VAL A 264 -4.43 4.72 -17.61
N THR A 265 -4.93 3.54 -17.21
CA THR A 265 -4.15 2.31 -17.14
C THR A 265 -4.79 1.26 -18.03
N ALA A 266 -4.05 0.75 -19.02
CA ALA A 266 -4.40 -0.39 -19.83
C ALA A 266 -3.59 -1.61 -19.39
N THR A 267 -4.24 -2.76 -19.19
CA THR A 267 -3.57 -4.00 -18.75
C THR A 267 -3.98 -5.17 -19.63
N LEU A 268 -3.00 -5.89 -20.12
CA LEU A 268 -3.11 -7.15 -20.84
C LEU A 268 -2.36 -8.24 -20.07
N ARG A 269 -3.02 -9.38 -19.80
CA ARG A 269 -2.38 -10.53 -19.13
C ARG A 269 -2.73 -11.83 -19.86
N ARG A 270 -1.70 -12.54 -20.30
CA ARG A 270 -1.80 -13.88 -20.88
C ARG A 270 -0.49 -14.67 -20.64
N TRP A 271 -0.56 -16.00 -20.43
CA TRP A 271 0.61 -16.89 -20.25
C TRP A 271 1.62 -16.44 -19.19
N ASN A 272 1.10 -15.85 -18.09
CA ASN A 272 1.92 -15.23 -17.05
C ASN A 272 2.72 -13.98 -17.50
N VAL A 273 2.48 -13.47 -18.70
CA VAL A 273 3.01 -12.19 -19.16
C VAL A 273 1.98 -11.10 -18.91
N ILE A 274 2.44 -9.99 -18.36
CA ILE A 274 1.68 -8.77 -18.14
C ILE A 274 2.30 -7.68 -18.98
N VAL A 275 1.48 -7.01 -19.77
CA VAL A 275 1.80 -5.74 -20.41
C VAL A 275 0.86 -4.70 -19.83
N GLN A 276 1.40 -3.68 -19.19
CA GLN A 276 0.62 -2.60 -18.61
C GLN A 276 1.19 -1.25 -19.05
N ASN A 277 0.33 -0.41 -19.57
CA ASN A 277 0.64 0.98 -19.84
C ASN A 277 -0.15 1.86 -18.88
N ASN A 278 0.50 2.85 -18.31
CA ASN A 278 -0.08 3.85 -17.42
C ASN A 278 0.31 5.23 -17.93
N ALA A 279 -0.67 6.07 -18.21
CA ALA A 279 -0.48 7.43 -18.69
C ALA A 279 -1.17 8.41 -17.74
N TYR A 280 -0.43 9.43 -17.30
CA TYR A 280 -0.90 10.55 -16.51
C TYR A 280 -0.85 11.85 -17.31
N PHE A 281 -1.89 12.67 -17.13
CA PHE A 281 -2.00 14.01 -17.72
C PHE A 281 -2.53 14.96 -16.66
N GLY A 282 -1.76 16.00 -16.29
CA GLY A 282 -2.27 16.92 -15.28
C GLY A 282 -1.24 17.88 -14.73
N GLY A 283 -1.60 18.50 -13.62
CA GLY A 283 -0.72 19.36 -12.84
C GLY A 283 0.36 18.56 -12.09
N ASP A 284 1.24 19.26 -11.40
CA ASP A 284 2.22 18.67 -10.49
C ASP A 284 1.49 18.21 -9.22
N LEU A 285 1.32 16.91 -9.03
CA LEU A 285 0.71 16.33 -7.82
C LEU A 285 1.65 16.44 -6.60
N LEU A 286 2.91 16.78 -6.80
CA LEU A 286 3.98 16.75 -5.80
C LEU A 286 4.61 18.14 -5.60
N PRO A 287 3.83 19.23 -5.46
CA PRO A 287 4.36 20.59 -5.52
C PRO A 287 5.30 20.94 -4.35
N LEU A 288 5.26 20.18 -3.27
CA LEU A 288 6.12 20.38 -2.10
C LEU A 288 7.36 19.48 -2.10
N TYR A 289 7.57 18.66 -3.14
CA TYR A 289 8.63 17.63 -3.16
C TYR A 289 10.02 18.22 -2.88
N ASP A 290 10.35 19.35 -3.50
CA ASP A 290 11.64 20.04 -3.31
C ASP A 290 11.64 21.00 -2.10
N GLY A 291 10.53 21.07 -1.36
CA GLY A 291 10.44 21.86 -0.14
C GLY A 291 11.28 21.26 0.97
N VAL A 292 11.55 22.07 1.99
CA VAL A 292 12.25 21.64 3.19
C VAL A 292 11.47 22.07 4.43
N ASP A 293 11.59 21.33 5.53
CA ASP A 293 11.08 21.74 6.82
C ASP A 293 11.91 22.91 7.43
N LEU A 294 11.59 23.36 8.63
CA LEU A 294 12.33 24.43 9.29
C LEU A 294 13.75 24.07 9.70
N ALA A 295 14.03 22.79 9.86
CA ALA A 295 15.37 22.30 10.15
C ALA A 295 16.20 22.09 8.87
N GLY A 296 15.63 22.39 7.70
CA GLY A 296 16.27 22.21 6.41
C GLY A 296 16.21 20.78 5.86
N HIS A 297 15.43 19.89 6.47
CA HIS A 297 15.27 18.53 5.95
C HIS A 297 14.32 18.54 4.75
N PRO A 298 14.68 17.88 3.63
CA PRO A 298 13.84 17.83 2.45
C PRO A 298 12.55 17.07 2.73
N TYR A 299 11.44 17.54 2.18
CA TYR A 299 10.18 16.82 2.22
C TYR A 299 10.24 15.55 1.36
N GLY A 300 10.48 15.69 0.08
CA GLY A 300 10.70 14.58 -0.85
C GLY A 300 9.86 13.33 -0.57
N GLU A 301 10.52 12.21 -0.41
CA GLU A 301 9.93 10.90 -0.10
C GLU A 301 9.34 10.80 1.32
N GLN A 302 9.58 11.77 2.20
CA GLN A 302 8.93 11.83 3.52
C GLN A 302 7.46 12.24 3.44
N LEU A 303 7.05 12.96 2.38
CA LEU A 303 5.67 13.36 2.14
C LEU A 303 4.97 12.53 1.07
N TYR A 304 5.73 11.95 0.13
CA TYR A 304 5.19 11.34 -1.07
C TYR A 304 5.64 9.89 -1.19
N PHE A 305 4.73 8.96 -0.93
CA PHE A 305 4.98 7.52 -0.98
C PHE A 305 4.78 6.95 -2.39
N GLY A 306 4.10 7.71 -3.25
CA GLY A 306 3.87 7.37 -4.64
C GLY A 306 5.07 7.58 -5.54
N HIS A 307 4.87 7.25 -6.79
CA HIS A 307 5.87 7.49 -7.83
C HIS A 307 6.04 9.00 -8.06
N ARG A 308 7.27 9.48 -8.15
CA ARG A 308 7.62 10.91 -8.17
C ARG A 308 7.38 11.63 -9.51
N PHE A 309 6.79 10.96 -10.50
CA PHE A 309 6.68 11.48 -11.87
C PHE A 309 5.30 12.00 -12.27
N TYR A 310 4.40 12.16 -11.30
CA TYR A 310 3.04 12.63 -11.56
C TYR A 310 2.97 14.15 -11.74
N PHE A 311 3.56 14.64 -12.85
CA PHE A 311 3.51 16.06 -13.26
C PHE A 311 3.51 16.17 -14.78
N GLY A 312 2.70 17.09 -15.33
CA GLY A 312 2.57 17.31 -16.77
C GLY A 312 2.03 16.08 -17.51
N PHE A 313 2.79 15.57 -18.47
CA PHE A 313 2.58 14.29 -19.11
C PHE A 313 3.61 13.27 -18.61
N TYR A 314 3.14 12.14 -18.14
CA TYR A 314 3.97 11.01 -17.77
C TYR A 314 3.35 9.72 -18.28
N ASP A 315 4.14 8.90 -18.96
CA ASP A 315 3.75 7.58 -19.47
C ASP A 315 4.74 6.52 -19.00
N ARG A 316 4.21 5.37 -18.65
CA ARG A 316 5.00 4.24 -18.22
C ARG A 316 4.45 2.94 -18.80
N THR A 317 5.31 2.18 -19.44
CA THR A 317 5.01 0.84 -19.95
C THR A 317 5.79 -0.21 -19.19
N LEU A 318 5.07 -1.13 -18.54
CA LEU A 318 5.60 -2.32 -17.89
C LEU A 318 5.42 -3.54 -18.80
N VAL A 319 6.46 -4.32 -18.97
CA VAL A 319 6.41 -5.71 -19.45
C VAL A 319 6.94 -6.61 -18.35
N CYS A 320 6.15 -7.57 -17.90
CA CYS A 320 6.48 -8.41 -16.78
C CYS A 320 6.10 -9.87 -17.05
N TRP A 321 6.97 -10.79 -16.69
CA TRP A 321 6.73 -12.22 -16.69
C TRP A 321 6.66 -12.74 -15.27
N GLU A 322 5.49 -13.31 -14.88
CA GLU A 322 5.20 -13.80 -13.54
C GLU A 322 4.84 -15.29 -13.50
N PRO A 323 5.77 -16.21 -13.76
CA PRO A 323 5.49 -17.61 -13.67
C PRO A 323 5.35 -18.08 -12.23
N ARG A 324 4.42 -18.99 -12.01
CA ARG A 324 4.34 -19.76 -10.77
C ARG A 324 5.22 -21.00 -10.92
N ILE A 325 6.43 -20.97 -10.36
CA ILE A 325 7.41 -22.05 -10.47
C ILE A 325 6.98 -23.29 -9.67
N ALA A 326 6.39 -23.06 -8.50
CA ALA A 326 5.82 -24.10 -7.63
C ALA A 326 4.57 -23.57 -6.93
N ARG A 327 3.86 -24.43 -6.17
CA ARG A 327 2.63 -24.04 -5.47
C ARG A 327 2.82 -22.83 -4.56
N SER A 328 3.97 -22.70 -3.93
CA SER A 328 4.33 -21.64 -3.00
C SER A 328 5.43 -20.70 -3.52
N VAL A 329 5.84 -20.81 -4.79
CA VAL A 329 6.99 -20.07 -5.35
C VAL A 329 6.53 -19.28 -6.57
N ARG A 330 6.71 -17.96 -6.53
CA ARG A 330 6.46 -17.04 -7.64
C ARG A 330 7.75 -16.31 -8.01
N LEU A 331 8.06 -16.29 -9.29
CA LEU A 331 9.10 -15.45 -9.85
C LEU A 331 8.45 -14.28 -10.58
N ARG A 332 9.04 -13.10 -10.49
CA ARG A 332 8.66 -11.93 -11.26
C ARG A 332 9.90 -11.35 -11.91
N ILE A 333 9.87 -11.16 -13.23
CA ILE A 333 10.91 -10.48 -13.99
C ILE A 333 10.21 -9.43 -14.83
N GLY A 334 10.57 -8.16 -14.64
CA GLY A 334 9.90 -7.05 -15.31
C GLY A 334 10.87 -5.98 -15.77
N ALA A 335 10.45 -5.25 -16.80
CA ALA A 335 11.06 -4.01 -17.23
C ALA A 335 10.00 -2.94 -17.38
N ARG A 336 10.32 -1.72 -16.96
CA ARG A 336 9.49 -0.52 -17.17
C ARG A 336 10.27 0.48 -17.99
N ILE A 337 9.56 1.15 -18.87
CA ILE A 337 10.09 2.24 -19.69
C ILE A 337 9.27 3.47 -19.34
N HIS A 338 9.93 4.58 -19.08
CA HIS A 338 9.35 5.83 -18.63
C HIS A 338 9.52 6.93 -19.67
N PHE A 339 8.45 7.66 -19.92
CA PHE A 339 8.42 8.79 -20.86
C PHE A 339 7.77 10.01 -20.20
N THR A 340 8.18 11.18 -20.66
CA THR A 340 7.53 12.46 -20.37
C THR A 340 7.23 13.18 -21.68
N SER A 341 6.68 14.39 -21.60
CA SER A 341 6.54 15.27 -22.79
C SER A 341 7.86 15.51 -23.53
N ASN A 342 9.01 15.35 -22.87
CA ASN A 342 10.34 15.52 -23.46
C ASN A 342 10.89 14.23 -24.09
N GLY A 343 10.11 13.14 -24.11
CA GLY A 343 10.50 11.86 -24.68
C GLY A 343 10.92 10.83 -23.62
N PHE A 344 11.81 9.92 -24.01
CA PHE A 344 12.33 8.86 -23.15
C PHE A 344 13.07 9.46 -21.94
N MET A 345 12.73 8.98 -20.75
CA MET A 345 13.25 9.48 -19.50
C MET A 345 14.17 8.48 -18.80
N GLY A 346 13.90 7.19 -18.99
CA GLY A 346 14.68 6.15 -18.35
C GLY A 346 13.94 4.82 -18.33
N TRP A 347 14.55 3.85 -17.68
CA TRP A 347 14.04 2.51 -17.57
C TRP A 347 14.31 1.93 -16.18
N GLN A 348 13.52 0.90 -15.84
CA GLN A 348 13.60 0.21 -14.56
C GLN A 348 13.55 -1.29 -14.83
N GLN A 349 14.39 -2.05 -14.14
CA GLN A 349 14.42 -3.51 -14.19
C GLN A 349 14.09 -4.05 -12.81
N THR A 350 13.19 -5.04 -12.74
CA THR A 350 12.81 -5.65 -11.48
C THR A 350 12.91 -7.16 -11.55
N VAL A 351 13.47 -7.77 -10.52
CA VAL A 351 13.44 -9.22 -10.29
C VAL A 351 12.94 -9.47 -8.87
N GLY A 352 11.88 -10.24 -8.74
CA GLY A 352 11.32 -10.66 -7.47
C GLY A 352 11.17 -12.17 -7.39
N LEU A 353 11.54 -12.76 -6.26
CA LEU A 353 11.27 -14.17 -5.96
C LEU A 353 10.55 -14.22 -4.61
N ARG A 354 9.35 -14.80 -4.59
CA ARG A 354 8.55 -14.90 -3.38
C ARG A 354 8.22 -16.35 -3.07
N PHE A 355 8.48 -16.74 -1.82
CA PHE A 355 8.05 -18.00 -1.24
C PHE A 355 7.00 -17.69 -0.16
N ASP A 356 5.88 -18.39 -0.20
CA ASP A 356 4.82 -18.32 0.79
C ASP A 356 4.60 -19.73 1.33
N LEU A 357 5.11 -19.99 2.52
CA LEU A 357 5.03 -21.28 3.21
C LEU A 357 4.14 -21.12 4.45
N GLY A 358 2.84 -21.38 4.29
CA GLY A 358 1.89 -21.42 5.40
C GLY A 358 1.55 -22.86 5.81
N THR A 359 1.73 -23.20 7.08
CA THR A 359 1.39 -24.52 7.61
C THR A 359 0.51 -24.41 8.85
N PRO A 360 -0.72 -24.95 8.83
CA PRO A 360 -1.50 -25.08 10.05
C PRO A 360 -0.79 -26.06 11.00
N LEU A 361 -0.45 -25.58 12.19
CA LEU A 361 0.05 -26.44 13.25
C LEU A 361 -1.13 -27.23 13.81
N ARG A 362 -1.15 -28.55 13.61
CA ARG A 362 -2.15 -29.43 14.20
C ARG A 362 -1.94 -29.42 15.72
N GLY A 363 -2.83 -28.75 16.47
CA GLY A 363 -2.96 -28.97 17.90
C GLY A 363 -3.40 -30.42 18.16
N LYS A 364 -2.71 -31.12 19.04
CA LYS A 364 -3.14 -32.43 19.58
C LYS A 364 -4.39 -32.27 20.44
#